data_253c65031e1a0962b3f61c1f0197ed66
#
_entry.id   253c65031e1a0962b3f61c1f0197ed66
#
_cell.length_a   1.000
_cell.length_b   1.000
_cell.length_c   1.000
_cell.angle_alpha   90.00
_cell.angle_beta   90.00
_cell.angle_gamma   90.00
#
_symmetry.space_group_name_H-M   'P 1'
#
loop_
_entity.id
_entity.type
_entity.pdbx_description
1 polymer ?
#
loop_
_entity_poly.entity_id
_entity_poly.type
_entity_poly.pdbx_seq_one_letter_code
_entity_poly.pdbx_strand_id
1 'polypeptide(L)'
;MENYTLTYSESAQGFPSFYSYFPEIIKGMNQFLYTFQGGNLYKHNTNETRNNFYGIQGVSELTSIFNESPLENKKFKTIALESDDPWQGTFITDIQTTGFINADLSNPSNQYYEKKESDWFAYIRNSGNVPANVDQYALRSLTGIGNSTSFFIDGPNTNITF
;
A
#
# COMPACT_ATOMS: atom_id res chain seq x y z
N MET A 1 10.15 -17.60 10.70
CA MET A 1 9.59 -17.76 9.34
C MET A 1 8.13 -17.33 9.45
N GLU A 2 7.74 -16.33 8.73
CA GLU A 2 6.34 -15.92 8.70
C GLU A 2 5.53 -16.90 7.85
N ASN A 3 4.35 -17.27 8.32
CA ASN A 3 3.46 -18.17 7.60
C ASN A 3 2.36 -17.31 6.95
N TYR A 4 1.88 -17.72 5.79
CA TYR A 4 0.81 -17.03 5.07
C TYR A 4 -0.20 -18.01 4.49
N THR A 5 -1.45 -17.58 4.40
CA THR A 5 -2.45 -18.22 3.53
C THR A 5 -2.38 -17.56 2.18
N LEU A 6 -2.19 -18.36 1.12
CA LEU A 6 -1.96 -17.87 -0.24
C LEU A 6 -3.20 -18.08 -1.10
N THR A 7 -3.48 -17.13 -1.98
CA THR A 7 -4.38 -17.35 -3.13
C THR A 7 -3.57 -17.55 -4.40
N TYR A 8 -4.02 -18.46 -5.25
CA TYR A 8 -3.48 -18.64 -6.58
C TYR A 8 -4.55 -18.25 -7.61
N SER A 9 -4.17 -17.46 -8.60
CA SER A 9 -5.01 -17.08 -9.72
C SER A 9 -4.54 -17.77 -10.99
N GLU A 10 -5.40 -18.60 -11.58
CA GLU A 10 -5.10 -19.27 -12.86
C GLU A 10 -4.98 -18.28 -14.02
N SER A 11 -5.78 -17.20 -14.01
CA SER A 11 -5.74 -16.16 -15.04
C SER A 11 -4.46 -15.31 -14.99
N ALA A 12 -3.98 -15.01 -13.79
CA ALA A 12 -2.73 -14.28 -13.58
C ALA A 12 -1.50 -15.19 -13.54
N GLN A 13 -1.70 -16.52 -13.50
CA GLN A 13 -0.65 -17.53 -13.35
C GLN A 13 0.31 -17.25 -12.17
N GLY A 14 -0.24 -16.79 -11.05
CA GLY A 14 0.56 -16.35 -9.92
C GLY A 14 -0.22 -16.29 -8.60
N PHE A 15 0.47 -15.83 -7.56
CA PHE A 15 -0.08 -15.66 -6.21
C PHE A 15 -0.39 -14.18 -5.97
N PRO A 16 -1.62 -13.72 -6.19
CA PRO A 16 -1.96 -12.30 -6.08
C PRO A 16 -2.05 -11.79 -4.64
N SER A 17 -2.22 -12.68 -3.65
CA SER A 17 -2.41 -12.24 -2.28
C SER A 17 -1.82 -13.21 -1.25
N PHE A 18 -1.29 -12.62 -0.19
CA PHE A 18 -0.74 -13.27 0.99
C PHE A 18 -1.55 -12.80 2.19
N TYR A 19 -2.21 -13.71 2.88
CA TYR A 19 -3.07 -13.37 4.02
C TYR A 19 -2.44 -13.84 5.34
N SER A 20 -2.61 -13.03 6.38
CA SER A 20 -2.11 -13.30 7.71
C SER A 20 -3.03 -14.19 8.55
N TYR A 21 -4.17 -14.66 8.03
CA TYR A 21 -5.06 -15.59 8.73
C TYR A 21 -4.76 -17.05 8.40
N PHE A 22 -4.98 -17.94 9.35
CA PHE A 22 -4.66 -19.39 9.22
C PHE A 22 -5.89 -20.21 9.53
N PRO A 23 -6.60 -20.71 8.51
CA PRO A 23 -7.72 -21.62 8.71
C PRO A 23 -7.23 -23.05 8.99
N GLU A 24 -7.95 -23.76 9.85
CA GLU A 24 -7.77 -25.21 10.08
C GLU A 24 -8.21 -26.00 8.86
N ILE A 25 -9.34 -25.58 8.23
CA ILE A 25 -9.91 -26.20 7.04
C ILE A 25 -10.43 -25.10 6.12
N ILE A 26 -10.21 -25.26 4.83
CA ILE A 26 -10.75 -24.40 3.76
C ILE A 26 -11.69 -25.25 2.89
N LYS A 27 -12.91 -24.76 2.63
CA LYS A 27 -13.88 -25.43 1.76
C LYS A 27 -14.69 -24.46 0.92
N GLY A 28 -14.69 -24.66 -0.39
CA GLY A 28 -15.63 -24.01 -1.30
C GLY A 28 -16.94 -24.78 -1.34
N MET A 29 -18.08 -24.10 -1.13
CA MET A 29 -19.42 -24.65 -1.26
C MET A 29 -20.38 -23.56 -1.74
N ASN A 30 -21.29 -23.89 -2.67
CA ASN A 30 -22.34 -22.98 -3.14
C ASN A 30 -21.83 -21.58 -3.54
N GLN A 31 -20.70 -21.52 -4.24
CA GLN A 31 -20.04 -20.29 -4.68
C GLN A 31 -19.45 -19.42 -3.55
N PHE A 32 -19.39 -19.93 -2.32
CA PHE A 32 -18.80 -19.24 -1.19
C PHE A 32 -17.59 -19.99 -0.66
N LEU A 33 -16.65 -19.23 -0.11
CA LEU A 33 -15.53 -19.75 0.64
C LEU A 33 -15.91 -19.85 2.12
N TYR A 34 -15.71 -21.05 2.68
CA TYR A 34 -15.88 -21.32 4.10
C TYR A 34 -14.56 -21.75 4.70
N THR A 35 -14.32 -21.29 5.91
CA THR A 35 -13.15 -21.70 6.70
C THR A 35 -13.55 -22.05 8.11
N PHE A 36 -12.78 -22.95 8.72
CA PHE A 36 -12.91 -23.30 10.14
C PHE A 36 -11.72 -22.80 10.89
N GLN A 37 -11.96 -22.18 12.05
CA GLN A 37 -10.93 -21.69 12.94
C GLN A 37 -11.44 -21.68 14.38
N GLY A 38 -10.71 -22.34 15.31
CA GLY A 38 -11.05 -22.38 16.72
C GLY A 38 -12.45 -22.93 17.02
N GLY A 39 -12.89 -23.95 16.26
CA GLY A 39 -14.20 -24.56 16.40
C GLY A 39 -15.37 -23.75 15.80
N ASN A 40 -15.12 -22.63 15.14
CA ASN A 40 -16.13 -21.79 14.49
C ASN A 40 -16.07 -21.94 12.97
N LEU A 41 -17.22 -21.82 12.33
CA LEU A 41 -17.38 -21.77 10.87
C LEU A 41 -17.55 -20.33 10.43
N TYR A 42 -16.69 -19.91 9.50
CA TYR A 42 -16.71 -18.57 8.90
C TYR A 42 -17.04 -18.66 7.42
N LYS A 43 -17.96 -17.80 6.98
CA LYS A 43 -18.28 -17.59 5.56
C LYS A 43 -17.62 -16.30 5.10
N HIS A 44 -16.79 -16.37 4.06
CA HIS A 44 -16.09 -15.22 3.52
C HIS A 44 -16.93 -14.42 2.52
N ASN A 45 -16.53 -13.18 2.26
CA ASN A 45 -17.16 -12.24 1.32
C ASN A 45 -18.66 -12.01 1.59
N THR A 46 -19.02 -11.80 2.86
CA THR A 46 -20.40 -11.59 3.29
C THR A 46 -20.73 -10.15 3.67
N ASN A 47 -19.74 -9.29 3.76
CA ASN A 47 -19.88 -7.87 4.08
C ASN A 47 -18.81 -7.04 3.35
N GLU A 48 -18.89 -5.70 3.47
CA GLU A 48 -17.97 -4.77 2.84
C GLU A 48 -16.72 -4.49 3.67
N THR A 49 -16.62 -5.02 4.88
CA THR A 49 -15.44 -4.85 5.73
C THR A 49 -14.30 -5.68 5.16
N ARG A 50 -13.30 -5.02 4.59
CA ARG A 50 -12.13 -5.67 4.01
C ARG A 50 -11.08 -5.97 5.09
N ASN A 51 -10.27 -6.98 4.84
CA ASN A 51 -9.15 -7.41 5.71
C ASN A 51 -9.54 -7.72 7.17
N ASN A 52 -10.81 -7.99 7.43
CA ASN A 52 -11.24 -8.48 8.74
C ASN A 52 -11.43 -9.99 8.66
N PHE A 53 -10.54 -10.72 9.29
CA PHE A 53 -10.58 -12.18 9.33
C PHE A 53 -10.68 -12.64 10.78
N TYR A 54 -11.67 -13.44 11.09
CA TYR A 54 -11.92 -13.98 12.43
C TYR A 54 -12.06 -12.91 13.52
N GLY A 55 -12.57 -11.72 13.16
CA GLY A 55 -12.71 -10.59 14.08
C GLY A 55 -11.44 -9.76 14.27
N ILE A 56 -10.35 -10.11 13.58
CA ILE A 56 -9.10 -9.35 13.62
C ILE A 56 -9.01 -8.49 12.38
N GLN A 57 -8.94 -7.17 12.56
CA GLN A 57 -8.74 -6.23 11.48
C GLN A 57 -7.27 -6.23 11.06
N GLY A 58 -7.01 -6.66 9.84
CA GLY A 58 -5.70 -6.58 9.20
C GLY A 58 -5.55 -5.33 8.35
N VAL A 59 -4.36 -5.15 7.83
CA VAL A 59 -3.99 -4.08 6.90
C VAL A 59 -3.70 -4.70 5.52
N SER A 60 -3.86 -3.91 4.45
CA SER A 60 -3.38 -4.31 3.13
C SER A 60 -2.09 -3.58 2.81
N GLU A 61 -1.13 -4.32 2.37
CA GLU A 61 0.20 -3.83 2.05
C GLU A 61 0.58 -4.24 0.63
N LEU A 62 1.08 -3.29 -0.15
CA LEU A 62 1.60 -3.55 -1.49
C LEU A 62 2.97 -2.88 -1.63
N THR A 63 4.01 -3.66 -1.91
CA THR A 63 5.35 -3.15 -2.23
C THR A 63 5.61 -3.26 -3.72
N SER A 64 5.92 -2.14 -4.38
CA SER A 64 6.30 -2.11 -5.79
C SER A 64 7.65 -1.42 -5.99
N ILE A 65 8.33 -1.79 -7.06
CA ILE A 65 9.62 -1.23 -7.44
C ILE A 65 9.45 -0.49 -8.75
N PHE A 66 9.77 0.80 -8.74
CA PHE A 66 9.78 1.64 -9.93
C PHE A 66 11.21 1.97 -10.30
N ASN A 67 11.69 1.40 -11.39
CA ASN A 67 13.09 1.56 -11.82
C ASN A 67 13.21 1.66 -13.34
N GLU A 68 12.48 2.58 -13.94
CA GLU A 68 12.69 2.94 -15.34
C GLU A 68 14.04 3.64 -15.49
N SER A 69 14.81 3.33 -16.54
CA SER A 69 16.15 3.88 -16.79
C SER A 69 17.10 3.73 -15.60
N PRO A 70 17.55 2.52 -15.24
CA PRO A 70 18.22 2.23 -13.97
C PRO A 70 19.55 2.96 -13.73
N LEU A 71 20.16 3.54 -14.77
CA LEU A 71 21.45 4.23 -14.69
C LEU A 71 21.31 5.76 -14.61
N GLU A 72 20.08 6.27 -14.61
CA GLU A 72 19.83 7.70 -14.60
C GLU A 72 19.44 8.22 -13.23
N ASN A 73 19.90 9.42 -12.90
CA ASN A 73 19.41 10.17 -11.76
C ASN A 73 17.94 10.57 -11.98
N LYS A 74 17.09 10.22 -11.05
CA LYS A 74 15.64 10.52 -11.12
C LYS A 74 15.23 11.41 -9.96
N LYS A 75 14.23 12.23 -10.22
CA LYS A 75 13.53 12.98 -9.20
C LYS A 75 12.04 12.61 -9.23
N PHE A 76 11.63 11.87 -8.23
CA PHE A 76 10.23 11.50 -8.02
C PHE A 76 9.52 12.66 -7.34
N LYS A 77 8.49 13.22 -7.97
CA LYS A 77 7.79 14.43 -7.49
C LYS A 77 6.37 14.14 -7.05
N THR A 78 5.66 13.34 -7.82
CA THR A 78 4.23 13.11 -7.65
C THR A 78 3.91 11.64 -7.79
N ILE A 79 2.83 11.24 -7.14
CA ILE A 79 2.15 9.97 -7.37
C ILE A 79 0.71 10.26 -7.78
N ALA A 80 0.19 9.43 -8.66
CA ALA A 80 -1.22 9.35 -8.99
C ALA A 80 -1.73 7.96 -8.57
N LEU A 81 -2.88 7.92 -7.92
CA LEU A 81 -3.53 6.68 -7.50
C LEU A 81 -4.91 6.59 -8.11
N GLU A 82 -5.17 5.55 -8.86
CA GLU A 82 -6.47 5.16 -9.37
C GLU A 82 -7.12 4.25 -8.32
N SER A 83 -7.81 4.84 -7.34
CA SER A 83 -8.39 4.13 -6.20
C SER A 83 -9.59 4.87 -5.62
N ASP A 84 -10.44 4.15 -4.86
CA ASP A 84 -11.60 4.75 -4.19
C ASP A 84 -11.17 5.78 -3.14
N ASP A 85 -10.13 5.47 -2.35
CA ASP A 85 -9.60 6.29 -1.27
C ASP A 85 -8.10 6.58 -1.46
N PRO A 86 -7.58 7.69 -0.91
CA PRO A 86 -6.16 7.98 -0.92
C PRO A 86 -5.40 7.05 0.05
N TRP A 87 -4.14 6.82 -0.23
CA TRP A 87 -3.30 5.86 0.47
C TRP A 87 -2.10 6.55 1.13
N GLN A 88 -1.80 6.14 2.34
CA GLN A 88 -0.56 6.54 3.00
C GLN A 88 0.61 5.74 2.40
N GLY A 89 1.77 6.38 2.21
CA GLY A 89 2.92 5.74 1.60
C GLY A 89 4.26 6.15 2.17
N THR A 90 5.19 5.22 2.18
CA THR A 90 6.60 5.45 2.46
C THR A 90 7.42 5.16 1.20
N PHE A 91 8.35 6.03 0.86
CA PHE A 91 9.13 5.96 -0.35
C PHE A 91 10.61 5.90 -0.02
N ILE A 92 11.29 4.92 -0.58
CA ILE A 92 12.72 4.68 -0.34
C ILE A 92 13.44 4.63 -1.68
N THR A 93 14.50 5.42 -1.81
CA THR A 93 15.45 5.33 -2.91
C THR A 93 16.82 4.92 -2.37
N ASP A 94 17.74 4.64 -3.26
CA ASP A 94 19.15 4.39 -2.91
C ASP A 94 19.84 5.56 -2.20
N ILE A 95 19.37 6.81 -2.42
CA ILE A 95 19.94 8.03 -1.84
C ILE A 95 19.12 8.55 -0.64
N GLN A 96 17.79 8.41 -0.68
CA GLN A 96 16.88 8.99 0.31
C GLN A 96 15.87 7.95 0.81
N THR A 97 15.77 7.81 2.12
CA THR A 97 14.92 6.80 2.77
C THR A 97 13.76 7.40 3.56
N THR A 98 13.53 8.70 3.44
CA THR A 98 12.60 9.47 4.28
C THR A 98 11.43 10.06 3.49
N GLY A 99 11.15 9.50 2.30
CA GLY A 99 10.00 9.89 1.49
C GLY A 99 8.70 9.38 2.10
N PHE A 100 7.65 10.21 2.07
CA PHE A 100 6.34 9.82 2.57
C PHE A 100 5.20 10.60 1.93
N ILE A 101 4.01 10.04 2.00
CA ILE A 101 2.73 10.71 1.77
C ILE A 101 1.78 10.28 2.88
N ASN A 102 1.04 11.23 3.44
CA ASN A 102 0.03 10.96 4.45
C ASN A 102 -1.37 11.04 3.83
N ALA A 103 -2.22 10.09 4.18
CA ALA A 103 -3.63 10.00 3.74
C ALA A 103 -4.60 9.99 4.91
N ASP A 104 -4.29 10.71 5.99
CA ASP A 104 -5.18 10.81 7.15
C ASP A 104 -6.47 11.55 6.78
N LEU A 105 -7.50 10.78 6.44
CA LEU A 105 -8.82 11.30 6.11
C LEU A 105 -9.56 11.88 7.31
N SER A 106 -9.16 11.54 8.53
CA SER A 106 -9.76 12.07 9.76
C SER A 106 -9.32 13.50 10.06
N ASN A 107 -8.21 13.94 9.50
CA ASN A 107 -7.65 15.27 9.66
C ASN A 107 -7.34 15.91 8.30
N PRO A 108 -8.22 16.75 7.76
CA PRO A 108 -8.01 17.41 6.46
C PRO A 108 -6.70 18.21 6.36
N SER A 109 -6.16 18.68 7.47
CA SER A 109 -4.88 19.40 7.51
C SER A 109 -3.68 18.50 7.22
N ASN A 110 -3.83 17.19 7.38
CA ASN A 110 -2.81 16.19 7.11
C ASN A 110 -3.01 15.46 5.77
N GLN A 111 -4.08 15.79 5.07
CA GLN A 111 -4.35 15.19 3.77
C GLN A 111 -3.50 15.86 2.69
N TYR A 112 -2.62 15.11 2.07
CA TYR A 112 -1.72 15.61 1.03
C TYR A 112 -2.22 15.36 -0.40
N TYR A 113 -3.35 14.65 -0.53
CA TYR A 113 -3.93 14.30 -1.82
C TYR A 113 -4.99 15.31 -2.28
N GLU A 114 -4.98 15.56 -3.58
CA GLU A 114 -6.06 16.21 -4.31
C GLU A 114 -6.74 15.20 -5.23
N LYS A 115 -8.07 15.14 -5.22
CA LYS A 115 -8.83 14.32 -6.17
C LYS A 115 -9.09 15.12 -7.44
N LYS A 116 -8.66 14.60 -8.59
CA LYS A 116 -8.87 15.19 -9.91
C LYS A 116 -9.28 14.09 -10.89
N GLU A 117 -10.39 14.26 -11.59
CA GLU A 117 -10.88 13.34 -12.63
C GLU A 117 -10.97 11.88 -12.17
N SER A 118 -11.36 11.66 -10.92
CA SER A 118 -11.45 10.38 -10.22
C SER A 118 -10.14 9.85 -9.63
N ASP A 119 -8.99 10.41 -9.98
CA ASP A 119 -7.69 10.00 -9.48
C ASP A 119 -7.23 10.85 -8.31
N TRP A 120 -6.44 10.27 -7.42
CA TRP A 120 -5.81 10.95 -6.31
C TRP A 120 -4.38 11.32 -6.64
N PHE A 121 -4.06 12.62 -6.56
CA PHE A 121 -2.72 13.15 -6.82
C PHE A 121 -2.11 13.70 -5.55
N ALA A 122 -0.85 13.36 -5.30
CA ALA A 122 -0.08 13.94 -4.21
C ALA A 122 1.37 14.21 -4.60
N TYR A 123 1.97 15.23 -3.95
CA TYR A 123 3.42 15.40 -3.98
C TYR A 123 4.06 14.48 -2.95
N ILE A 124 5.10 13.76 -3.37
CA ILE A 124 5.96 13.01 -2.46
C ILE A 124 6.67 14.03 -1.56
N ARG A 125 6.63 13.77 -0.27
CA ARG A 125 7.29 14.61 0.73
C ARG A 125 8.52 13.90 1.27
N ASN A 126 9.46 14.69 1.72
CA ASN A 126 10.69 14.18 2.36
C ASN A 126 10.77 14.78 3.77
N SER A 127 10.98 13.94 4.79
CA SER A 127 11.21 14.38 6.15
C SER A 127 12.72 14.64 6.35
N GLY A 128 13.11 15.87 6.44
CA GLY A 128 14.49 16.26 6.70
C GLY A 128 14.56 17.65 7.33
N ASN A 129 15.62 17.92 8.08
CA ASN A 129 15.94 19.27 8.50
C ASN A 129 16.29 20.09 7.27
N VAL A 130 15.38 20.96 6.86
CA VAL A 130 15.65 21.93 5.80
C VAL A 130 16.33 23.12 6.42
N PRO A 131 17.56 23.44 6.02
CA PRO A 131 18.15 24.72 6.37
C PRO A 131 17.21 25.87 5.97
N ALA A 132 17.13 26.92 6.76
CA ALA A 132 16.17 28.02 6.61
C ALA A 132 16.19 28.73 5.23
N ASN A 133 17.18 28.47 4.41
CA ASN A 133 17.41 29.07 3.08
C ASN A 133 17.18 28.10 1.91
N VAL A 134 16.67 26.88 2.16
CA VAL A 134 16.41 25.91 1.08
C VAL A 134 14.98 26.05 0.62
N ASP A 135 14.79 26.02 -0.67
CA ASP A 135 13.48 26.03 -1.32
C ASP A 135 12.60 24.94 -0.71
N GLN A 136 11.43 25.32 -0.18
CA GLN A 136 10.43 24.41 0.35
C GLN A 136 10.01 23.32 -0.65
N TYR A 137 10.24 23.53 -1.93
CA TYR A 137 10.02 22.51 -2.98
C TYR A 137 11.04 21.37 -2.93
N ALA A 138 12.20 21.54 -2.32
CA ALA A 138 13.14 20.47 -2.09
C ALA A 138 12.59 19.35 -1.20
N LEU A 139 11.64 19.70 -0.32
CA LEU A 139 10.90 18.73 0.50
C LEU A 139 9.73 18.05 -0.23
N ARG A 140 9.43 18.45 -1.45
CA ARG A 140 8.35 17.89 -2.25
C ARG A 140 8.87 17.00 -3.38
N SER A 141 9.96 16.31 -3.15
CA SER A 141 10.51 15.35 -4.10
C SER A 141 11.46 14.38 -3.41
N LEU A 142 11.65 13.24 -4.03
CA LEU A 142 12.63 12.25 -3.65
C LEU A 142 13.60 12.06 -4.81
N THR A 143 14.91 12.01 -4.53
CA THR A 143 15.94 11.81 -5.54
C THR A 143 16.52 10.41 -5.39
N GLY A 144 16.76 9.73 -6.50
CA GLY A 144 17.40 8.42 -6.53
C GLY A 144 18.15 8.17 -7.82
N ILE A 145 19.18 7.35 -7.73
CA ILE A 145 19.93 6.79 -8.85
C ILE A 145 19.49 5.34 -8.97
N GLY A 146 18.64 5.05 -9.78
CA GLY A 146 18.28 3.83 -10.42
C GLY A 146 18.36 2.44 -9.83
N ASN A 147 18.56 2.16 -8.58
CA ASN A 147 18.69 0.76 -8.17
C ASN A 147 17.41 0.09 -7.67
N SER A 148 16.59 0.72 -6.99
CA SER A 148 15.23 0.28 -6.66
C SER A 148 14.54 1.34 -5.84
N THR A 149 13.33 1.66 -6.19
CA THR A 149 12.48 2.54 -5.40
C THR A 149 11.35 1.69 -4.86
N SER A 150 11.29 1.53 -3.55
CA SER A 150 10.19 0.86 -2.88
C SER A 150 9.20 1.91 -2.39
N PHE A 151 7.95 1.73 -2.73
CA PHE A 151 6.84 2.55 -2.26
C PHE A 151 6.00 1.73 -1.29
N PHE A 152 5.76 2.27 -0.11
CA PHE A 152 4.81 1.74 0.85
C PHE A 152 3.58 2.66 0.86
N ILE A 153 2.42 2.13 0.63
CA ILE A 153 1.18 2.89 0.63
C ILE A 153 0.22 2.29 1.66
N ASP A 154 -0.09 3.07 2.69
CA ASP A 154 -1.06 2.72 3.72
C ASP A 154 -2.36 3.47 3.51
N GLY A 155 -3.45 2.79 3.32
CA GLY A 155 -4.78 3.38 3.34
C GLY A 155 -5.46 3.21 4.70
N PRO A 156 -6.52 3.96 5.01
CA PRO A 156 -7.19 3.89 6.31
C PRO A 156 -7.77 2.51 6.66
N ASN A 157 -7.91 1.64 5.68
CA ASN A 157 -8.37 0.25 5.85
C ASN A 157 -7.48 -0.78 5.15
N THR A 158 -6.38 -0.34 4.54
CA THR A 158 -5.55 -1.21 3.70
C THR A 158 -4.14 -0.64 3.60
N ASN A 159 -3.15 -1.39 4.01
CA ASN A 159 -1.75 -1.11 3.69
C ASN A 159 -1.43 -1.82 2.38
N ILE A 160 -1.00 -1.09 1.36
CA ILE A 160 -0.42 -1.68 0.16
C ILE A 160 1.03 -1.23 0.08
N THR A 161 1.94 -2.19 0.14
CA THR A 161 3.38 -1.97 -0.02
C THR A 161 3.75 -2.31 -1.47
N PHE A 162 4.21 -1.35 -2.27
CA PHE A 162 4.63 -1.53 -3.68
C PHE A 162 6.12 -1.76 -3.80
#